data_fc26568196d41855b3eaa4290a3c4dc9
#
_entry.id   fc26568196d41855b3eaa4290a3c4dc9
#
_cell.length_a   1.000
_cell.length_b   1.000
_cell.length_c   1.000
_cell.angle_alpha   90.00
_cell.angle_beta   90.00
_cell.angle_gamma   90.00
#
_symmetry.space_group_name_H-M   'P 1'
#
loop_
_entity.id
_entity.type
_entity.pdbx_description
1 polymer ?
#
loop_
_entity_poly.entity_id
_entity_poly.type
_entity_poly.pdbx_seq_one_letter_code
_entity_poly.pdbx_strand_id
1 'polypeptide(L)'
;MDTNNQEVYEEQSAAPRRKKKKKKGWIIFLIILILAVAGGTGFYFMQRQKPISATEDFLENMRAMNFDGMKNLLQSNDMSALDNADITSDAYSSFFKKINEKMTYKIGKTNFHIQNGTASVTVHINYIDGADIYKETISEFLKQIVSTAFSGTTLTEEETQQKLASLLEEKSGSVEDKFTSIDITYPLIEADG
;
A
#
# COMPACT_ATOMS: atom_id res chain seq x y z
N MET A 1 -35.02 -33.23 102.02
CA MET A 1 -35.04 -34.24 100.90
C MET A 1 -34.84 -33.43 99.63
N ASP A 2 -33.65 -33.56 99.17
CA ASP A 2 -33.12 -32.75 98.10
C ASP A 2 -33.58 -33.22 96.75
N THR A 3 -33.90 -32.29 95.86
CA THR A 3 -34.00 -32.61 94.48
C THR A 3 -33.25 -31.50 93.68
N ASN A 4 -32.14 -31.92 93.24
CA ASN A 4 -31.18 -31.14 92.48
C ASN A 4 -31.68 -30.95 91.01
N ASN A 5 -31.98 -29.71 90.63
CA ASN A 5 -32.28 -29.39 89.23
C ASN A 5 -30.99 -28.92 88.57
N GLN A 6 -30.43 -29.77 87.78
CA GLN A 6 -29.35 -29.40 86.84
C GLN A 6 -29.99 -28.87 85.57
N GLU A 7 -29.86 -27.59 85.33
CA GLU A 7 -30.14 -26.97 84.02
C GLU A 7 -28.99 -27.26 83.07
N VAL A 8 -29.30 -28.03 82.01
CA VAL A 8 -28.41 -28.29 80.93
C VAL A 8 -28.46 -27.10 80.00
N TYR A 9 -27.35 -26.32 79.94
CA TYR A 9 -27.17 -25.26 78.98
C TYR A 9 -26.79 -25.92 77.60
N GLU A 10 -27.74 -25.90 76.66
CA GLU A 10 -27.45 -26.20 75.27
C GLU A 10 -26.55 -25.14 74.65
N GLU A 11 -25.31 -25.52 74.43
CA GLU A 11 -24.31 -24.71 73.66
C GLU A 11 -24.73 -24.71 72.22
N GLN A 12 -25.38 -23.62 71.75
CA GLN A 12 -25.68 -23.40 70.32
C GLN A 12 -24.38 -23.18 69.59
N SER A 13 -23.88 -24.23 68.96
CA SER A 13 -22.77 -24.21 67.98
C SER A 13 -23.12 -23.31 66.81
N ALA A 14 -22.59 -22.09 66.83
CA ALA A 14 -22.71 -21.12 65.74
C ALA A 14 -21.95 -21.66 64.49
N ALA A 15 -22.68 -22.08 63.50
CA ALA A 15 -22.11 -22.49 62.20
C ALA A 15 -21.17 -21.40 61.62
N PRO A 16 -20.00 -21.76 61.10
CA PRO A 16 -19.06 -20.76 60.58
C PRO A 16 -19.65 -20.05 59.35
N ARG A 17 -19.88 -18.77 59.44
CA ARG A 17 -20.27 -17.91 58.30
C ARG A 17 -19.19 -18.01 57.23
N ARG A 18 -19.45 -18.74 56.13
CA ARG A 18 -18.64 -18.79 54.92
C ARG A 18 -18.50 -17.36 54.38
N LYS A 19 -17.34 -16.73 54.59
CA LYS A 19 -16.98 -15.47 53.96
C LYS A 19 -17.05 -15.64 52.45
N LYS A 20 -18.05 -15.01 51.82
CA LYS A 20 -18.13 -14.93 50.34
C LYS A 20 -16.84 -14.26 49.86
N LYS A 21 -15.90 -15.06 49.32
CA LYS A 21 -14.69 -14.54 48.69
C LYS A 21 -15.13 -13.57 47.60
N LYS A 22 -14.73 -12.32 47.77
CA LYS A 22 -15.07 -11.21 46.88
C LYS A 22 -14.59 -11.56 45.48
N LYS A 23 -15.51 -11.72 44.55
CA LYS A 23 -15.25 -11.99 43.11
C LYS A 23 -14.53 -10.82 42.37
N LYS A 24 -14.01 -9.82 43.13
CA LYS A 24 -13.32 -8.64 42.59
C LYS A 24 -12.07 -8.99 41.78
N GLY A 25 -11.30 -10.00 42.18
CA GLY A 25 -10.08 -10.40 41.46
C GLY A 25 -10.39 -11.00 40.09
N TRP A 26 -11.49 -11.75 39.98
CA TRP A 26 -11.88 -12.35 38.69
C TRP A 26 -12.41 -11.30 37.69
N ILE A 27 -13.10 -10.27 38.19
CA ILE A 27 -13.56 -9.14 37.37
C ILE A 27 -12.35 -8.36 36.85
N ILE A 28 -11.36 -8.09 37.70
CA ILE A 28 -10.11 -7.40 37.30
C ILE A 28 -9.37 -8.25 36.23
N PHE A 29 -9.25 -9.55 36.46
CA PHE A 29 -8.63 -10.46 35.47
C PHE A 29 -9.38 -10.44 34.12
N LEU A 30 -10.72 -10.43 34.14
CA LEU A 30 -11.56 -10.35 32.94
C LEU A 30 -11.35 -9.01 32.20
N ILE A 31 -11.25 -7.91 32.93
CA ILE A 31 -10.97 -6.57 32.34
C ILE A 31 -9.58 -6.55 31.70
N ILE A 32 -8.56 -7.09 32.35
CA ILE A 32 -7.20 -7.18 31.81
C ILE A 32 -7.19 -8.05 30.56
N LEU A 33 -7.90 -9.18 30.57
CA LEU A 33 -8.01 -10.05 29.40
C LEU A 33 -8.69 -9.36 28.22
N ILE A 34 -9.77 -8.62 28.46
CA ILE A 34 -10.46 -7.85 27.43
C ILE A 34 -9.55 -6.75 26.87
N LEU A 35 -8.81 -6.04 27.72
CA LEU A 35 -7.85 -5.02 27.28
C LEU A 35 -6.69 -5.63 26.50
N ALA A 36 -6.19 -6.81 26.88
CA ALA A 36 -5.12 -7.51 26.15
C ALA A 36 -5.61 -7.97 24.77
N VAL A 37 -6.84 -8.49 24.68
CA VAL A 37 -7.43 -8.90 23.40
C VAL A 37 -7.71 -7.68 22.53
N ALA A 38 -8.29 -6.61 23.07
CA ALA A 38 -8.58 -5.38 22.34
C ALA A 38 -7.28 -4.68 21.88
N GLY A 39 -6.27 -4.63 22.74
CA GLY A 39 -4.95 -4.08 22.40
C GLY A 39 -4.22 -4.91 21.34
N GLY A 40 -4.23 -6.22 21.47
CA GLY A 40 -3.62 -7.14 20.50
C GLY A 40 -4.29 -7.10 19.14
N THR A 41 -5.61 -7.06 19.10
CA THR A 41 -6.35 -6.94 17.82
C THR A 41 -6.14 -5.58 17.18
N GLY A 42 -6.17 -4.48 17.95
CA GLY A 42 -5.90 -3.12 17.45
C GLY A 42 -4.49 -3.00 16.88
N PHE A 43 -3.48 -3.53 17.58
CA PHE A 43 -2.10 -3.58 17.09
C PHE A 43 -1.97 -4.40 15.79
N TYR A 44 -2.61 -5.57 15.74
CA TYR A 44 -2.61 -6.42 14.54
C TYR A 44 -3.25 -5.71 13.34
N PHE A 45 -4.38 -5.03 13.52
CA PHE A 45 -5.02 -4.27 12.46
C PHE A 45 -4.16 -3.11 11.99
N MET A 46 -3.52 -2.38 12.92
CA MET A 46 -2.64 -1.26 12.59
C MET A 46 -1.40 -1.73 11.80
N GLN A 47 -0.78 -2.85 12.18
CA GLN A 47 0.35 -3.41 11.44
C GLN A 47 -0.05 -3.92 10.06
N ARG A 48 -1.27 -4.44 9.91
CA ARG A 48 -1.78 -4.89 8.61
C ARG A 48 -2.05 -3.74 7.64
N GLN A 49 -2.34 -2.54 8.14
CA GLN A 49 -2.58 -1.36 7.30
C GLN A 49 -1.29 -0.83 6.67
N LYS A 50 -0.15 -0.92 7.35
CA LYS A 50 1.14 -0.43 6.84
C LYS A 50 1.49 -0.94 5.43
N PRO A 51 1.48 -2.27 5.16
CA PRO A 51 1.79 -2.77 3.82
C PRO A 51 0.75 -2.35 2.77
N ILE A 52 -0.51 -2.20 3.15
CA ILE A 52 -1.55 -1.71 2.25
C ILE A 52 -1.25 -0.26 1.87
N SER A 53 -1.03 0.61 2.86
CA SER A 53 -0.71 2.02 2.62
C SER A 53 0.57 2.19 1.79
N ALA A 54 1.62 1.43 2.08
CA ALA A 54 2.86 1.48 1.29
C ALA A 54 2.63 1.07 -0.18
N THR A 55 1.75 0.07 -0.41
CA THR A 55 1.37 -0.32 -1.77
C THR A 55 0.54 0.75 -2.46
N GLU A 56 -0.41 1.36 -1.76
CA GLU A 56 -1.22 2.47 -2.28
C GLU A 56 -0.34 3.68 -2.62
N ASP A 57 0.59 4.05 -1.73
CA ASP A 57 1.54 5.15 -1.96
C ASP A 57 2.43 4.86 -3.19
N PHE A 58 2.89 3.63 -3.36
CA PHE A 58 3.65 3.24 -4.55
C PHE A 58 2.82 3.37 -5.84
N LEU A 59 1.57 2.90 -5.83
CA LEU A 59 0.67 2.98 -6.98
C LEU A 59 0.29 4.42 -7.32
N GLU A 60 0.09 5.28 -6.32
CA GLU A 60 -0.16 6.70 -6.54
C GLU A 60 1.07 7.43 -7.12
N ASN A 61 2.28 7.11 -6.64
CA ASN A 61 3.52 7.62 -7.22
C ASN A 61 3.69 7.14 -8.66
N MET A 62 3.38 5.88 -8.96
CA MET A 62 3.41 5.33 -10.31
C MET A 62 2.39 6.06 -11.22
N ARG A 63 1.17 6.29 -10.73
CA ARG A 63 0.13 7.02 -11.46
C ARG A 63 0.53 8.45 -11.77
N ALA A 64 1.20 9.10 -10.83
CA ALA A 64 1.72 10.45 -10.98
C ALA A 64 3.05 10.56 -11.75
N MET A 65 3.67 9.44 -12.15
CA MET A 65 5.02 9.37 -12.70
C MET A 65 6.08 10.02 -11.78
N ASN A 66 5.87 9.88 -10.46
CA ASN A 66 6.78 10.39 -9.44
C ASN A 66 7.86 9.34 -9.14
N PHE A 67 8.94 9.35 -9.91
CA PHE A 67 10.02 8.37 -9.77
C PHE A 67 10.74 8.45 -8.43
N ASP A 68 10.95 9.63 -7.90
CA ASP A 68 11.59 9.80 -6.59
C ASP A 68 10.71 9.24 -5.47
N GLY A 69 9.40 9.47 -5.53
CA GLY A 69 8.45 8.86 -4.60
C GLY A 69 8.45 7.33 -4.67
N MET A 70 8.53 6.75 -5.88
CA MET A 70 8.65 5.30 -6.04
C MET A 70 9.97 4.76 -5.49
N LYS A 71 11.10 5.43 -5.77
CA LYS A 71 12.43 5.04 -5.27
C LYS A 71 12.49 5.00 -3.73
N ASN A 72 11.89 5.97 -3.07
CA ASN A 72 11.86 6.03 -1.61
C ASN A 72 11.10 4.87 -0.94
N LEU A 73 10.21 4.22 -1.67
CA LEU A 73 9.42 3.06 -1.20
C LEU A 73 10.08 1.72 -1.53
N LEU A 74 11.15 1.71 -2.32
CA LEU A 74 11.82 0.50 -2.75
C LEU A 74 13.09 0.26 -1.92
N GLN A 75 13.25 -0.96 -1.45
CA GLN A 75 14.40 -1.36 -0.64
C GLN A 75 15.71 -1.41 -1.44
N SER A 76 15.62 -1.63 -2.74
CA SER A 76 16.78 -1.71 -3.63
C SER A 76 17.09 -0.35 -4.24
N ASN A 77 18.31 0.11 -4.02
CA ASN A 77 18.83 1.29 -4.71
C ASN A 77 19.20 1.01 -6.18
N ASP A 78 19.08 -0.23 -6.63
CA ASP A 78 19.31 -0.59 -8.04
C ASP A 78 18.07 -0.24 -8.87
N MET A 79 17.87 1.03 -9.02
CA MET A 79 16.82 1.64 -9.86
C MET A 79 17.40 2.14 -11.17
N SER A 80 18.50 1.56 -11.64
CA SER A 80 19.17 1.96 -12.88
C SER A 80 18.22 2.02 -14.09
N ALA A 81 17.18 1.17 -14.08
CA ALA A 81 16.13 1.25 -15.08
C ALA A 81 15.30 2.54 -15.02
N LEU A 82 15.09 3.11 -13.82
CA LEU A 82 14.36 4.39 -13.61
C LEU A 82 15.31 5.59 -13.61
N ASP A 83 16.63 5.39 -13.61
CA ASP A 83 17.64 6.44 -13.77
C ASP A 83 17.96 6.70 -15.24
N ASN A 84 17.35 5.94 -16.15
CA ASN A 84 17.49 6.17 -17.59
C ASN A 84 16.85 7.51 -17.97
N ALA A 85 17.67 8.43 -18.52
CA ALA A 85 17.23 9.75 -18.95
C ALA A 85 16.07 9.73 -19.96
N ASP A 86 15.97 8.65 -20.76
CA ASP A 86 14.88 8.50 -21.73
C ASP A 86 13.53 8.28 -21.04
N ILE A 87 13.50 7.55 -19.91
CA ILE A 87 12.29 7.25 -19.15
C ILE A 87 11.91 8.42 -18.24
N THR A 88 12.89 9.17 -17.75
CA THR A 88 12.66 10.32 -16.86
C THR A 88 12.52 11.64 -17.62
N SER A 89 12.54 11.62 -18.96
CA SER A 89 12.33 12.83 -19.74
C SER A 89 10.92 13.41 -19.49
N ASP A 90 10.80 14.73 -19.51
CA ASP A 90 9.54 15.44 -19.30
C ASP A 90 8.47 15.01 -20.32
N ALA A 91 8.88 14.76 -21.54
CA ALA A 91 7.99 14.30 -22.61
C ALA A 91 7.41 12.91 -22.33
N TYR A 92 8.26 11.95 -21.92
CA TYR A 92 7.83 10.61 -21.51
C TYR A 92 6.92 10.68 -20.29
N SER A 93 7.35 11.37 -19.25
CA SER A 93 6.60 11.52 -18.01
C SER A 93 5.23 12.15 -18.22
N SER A 94 5.14 13.19 -19.05
CA SER A 94 3.88 13.86 -19.38
C SER A 94 2.92 12.96 -20.15
N PHE A 95 3.44 12.20 -21.12
CA PHE A 95 2.64 11.25 -21.89
C PHE A 95 2.04 10.16 -21.01
N PHE A 96 2.88 9.47 -20.24
CA PHE A 96 2.40 8.37 -19.40
C PHE A 96 1.59 8.84 -18.18
N LYS A 97 1.89 10.01 -17.61
CA LYS A 97 1.08 10.61 -16.55
C LYS A 97 -0.37 10.76 -17.01
N LYS A 98 -0.60 11.32 -18.19
CA LYS A 98 -1.93 11.54 -18.74
C LYS A 98 -2.71 10.22 -18.97
N ILE A 99 -2.02 9.16 -19.37
CA ILE A 99 -2.58 7.82 -19.52
C ILE A 99 -2.84 7.19 -18.15
N ASN A 100 -1.88 7.27 -17.24
CA ASN A 100 -1.94 6.68 -15.91
C ASN A 100 -2.96 7.37 -14.99
N GLU A 101 -3.32 8.63 -15.24
CA GLU A 101 -4.41 9.29 -14.52
C GLU A 101 -5.73 8.51 -14.61
N LYS A 102 -5.93 7.75 -15.69
CA LYS A 102 -7.10 6.88 -15.89
C LYS A 102 -6.96 5.51 -15.24
N MET A 103 -5.78 5.18 -14.70
CA MET A 103 -5.54 3.92 -14.01
C MET A 103 -6.38 3.85 -12.73
N THR A 104 -7.02 2.71 -12.52
CA THR A 104 -7.72 2.38 -11.28
C THR A 104 -7.17 1.11 -10.69
N TYR A 105 -7.22 0.98 -9.38
CA TYR A 105 -6.77 -0.23 -8.71
C TYR A 105 -7.68 -0.60 -7.55
N LYS A 106 -7.63 -1.87 -7.18
CA LYS A 106 -8.33 -2.42 -6.04
C LYS A 106 -7.40 -3.33 -5.27
N ILE A 107 -7.20 -3.03 -3.99
CA ILE A 107 -6.47 -3.91 -3.08
C ILE A 107 -7.24 -5.21 -2.91
N GLY A 108 -6.57 -6.30 -3.16
CA GLY A 108 -7.10 -7.66 -3.04
C GLY A 108 -6.59 -8.35 -1.78
N LYS A 109 -6.06 -9.56 -1.95
CA LYS A 109 -5.57 -10.38 -0.84
C LYS A 109 -4.29 -9.80 -0.25
N THR A 110 -4.27 -9.67 1.08
CA THR A 110 -3.08 -9.29 1.84
C THR A 110 -2.69 -10.44 2.75
N ASN A 111 -1.44 -10.92 2.64
CA ASN A 111 -0.82 -11.84 3.57
C ASN A 111 0.22 -11.09 4.38
N PHE A 112 0.22 -11.27 5.68
CA PHE A 112 1.12 -10.56 6.59
C PHE A 112 1.74 -11.54 7.58
N HIS A 113 3.07 -11.50 7.70
CA HIS A 113 3.86 -12.34 8.59
C HIS A 113 4.58 -11.47 9.61
N ILE A 114 3.91 -11.20 10.75
CA ILE A 114 4.41 -10.33 11.82
C ILE A 114 5.80 -10.75 12.30
N GLN A 115 6.06 -12.06 12.41
CA GLN A 115 7.32 -12.58 12.94
C GLN A 115 8.54 -12.23 12.09
N ASN A 116 8.33 -12.06 10.78
CA ASN A 116 9.40 -11.82 9.82
C ASN A 116 9.40 -10.39 9.28
N GLY A 117 8.45 -9.55 9.70
CA GLY A 117 8.27 -8.21 9.13
C GLY A 117 8.00 -8.21 7.63
N THR A 118 7.40 -9.29 7.09
CA THR A 118 7.15 -9.41 5.65
C THR A 118 5.65 -9.43 5.36
N ALA A 119 5.28 -8.90 4.20
CA ALA A 119 3.91 -8.95 3.72
C ALA A 119 3.86 -9.18 2.21
N SER A 120 2.70 -9.56 1.70
CA SER A 120 2.40 -9.48 0.28
C SER A 120 1.01 -8.92 0.08
N VAL A 121 0.89 -7.99 -0.85
CA VAL A 121 -0.38 -7.34 -1.21
C VAL A 121 -0.66 -7.61 -2.67
N THR A 122 -1.75 -8.30 -2.96
CA THR A 122 -2.22 -8.50 -4.34
C THR A 122 -3.13 -7.34 -4.71
N VAL A 123 -2.88 -6.75 -5.86
CA VAL A 123 -3.64 -5.61 -6.37
C VAL A 123 -4.18 -5.96 -7.75
N HIS A 124 -5.45 -5.73 -7.96
CA HIS A 124 -6.06 -5.75 -9.28
C HIS A 124 -5.98 -4.35 -9.89
N ILE A 125 -5.27 -4.21 -11.01
CA ILE A 125 -5.03 -2.93 -11.67
C ILE A 125 -5.71 -2.94 -13.03
N ASN A 126 -6.47 -1.88 -13.32
CA ASN A 126 -6.98 -1.59 -14.65
C ASN A 126 -6.20 -0.39 -15.20
N TYR A 127 -5.60 -0.54 -16.33
CA TYR A 127 -4.76 0.48 -16.94
C TYR A 127 -4.94 0.51 -18.46
N ILE A 128 -4.53 1.59 -19.08
CA ILE A 128 -4.45 1.71 -20.53
C ILE A 128 -3.02 1.40 -20.97
N ASP A 129 -2.85 0.42 -21.84
CA ASP A 129 -1.55 0.11 -22.42
C ASP A 129 -1.21 1.15 -23.49
N GLY A 130 -0.39 2.12 -23.12
CA GLY A 130 0.11 3.16 -24.02
C GLY A 130 1.38 2.81 -24.79
N ALA A 131 1.92 1.60 -24.59
CA ALA A 131 3.23 1.24 -25.14
C ALA A 131 3.26 1.25 -26.67
N ASP A 132 2.21 0.77 -27.30
CA ASP A 132 2.15 0.72 -28.77
C ASP A 132 2.00 2.14 -29.35
N ILE A 133 1.16 2.96 -28.77
CA ILE A 133 0.99 4.37 -29.18
C ILE A 133 2.30 5.12 -29.00
N TYR A 134 3.00 4.90 -27.88
CA TYR A 134 4.32 5.50 -27.66
C TYR A 134 5.32 5.09 -28.75
N LYS A 135 5.43 3.79 -29.06
CA LYS A 135 6.31 3.29 -30.12
C LYS A 135 5.97 3.87 -31.49
N GLU A 136 4.69 3.94 -31.84
CA GLU A 136 4.23 4.53 -33.10
C GLU A 136 4.59 6.02 -33.15
N THR A 137 4.40 6.75 -32.05
CA THR A 137 4.75 8.18 -31.95
C THR A 137 6.24 8.41 -32.14
N ILE A 138 7.09 7.60 -31.49
CA ILE A 138 8.55 7.67 -31.68
C ILE A 138 8.91 7.35 -33.13
N SER A 139 8.29 6.35 -33.75
CA SER A 139 8.54 6.02 -35.16
C SER A 139 8.15 7.17 -36.09
N GLU A 140 7.01 7.80 -35.86
CA GLU A 140 6.56 8.98 -36.61
C GLU A 140 7.50 10.16 -36.42
N PHE A 141 7.91 10.43 -35.18
CA PHE A 141 8.87 11.47 -34.85
C PHE A 141 10.20 11.27 -35.62
N LEU A 142 10.76 10.06 -35.58
CA LEU A 142 12.00 9.76 -36.31
C LEU A 142 11.85 9.96 -37.82
N LYS A 143 10.73 9.59 -38.42
CA LYS A 143 10.46 9.85 -39.83
C LYS A 143 10.44 11.34 -40.14
N GLN A 144 9.84 12.16 -39.27
CA GLN A 144 9.79 13.61 -39.41
C GLN A 144 11.19 14.23 -39.29
N ILE A 145 12.01 13.79 -38.32
CA ILE A 145 13.39 14.27 -38.16
C ILE A 145 14.24 13.95 -39.39
N VAL A 146 14.17 12.70 -39.86
CA VAL A 146 14.88 12.28 -41.05
C VAL A 146 14.45 13.11 -42.29
N SER A 147 13.16 13.30 -42.49
CA SER A 147 12.61 14.13 -43.58
C SER A 147 13.10 15.58 -43.50
N THR A 148 13.12 16.16 -42.29
CA THR A 148 13.61 17.52 -42.05
C THR A 148 15.11 17.63 -42.40
N ALA A 149 15.94 16.67 -42.01
CA ALA A 149 17.35 16.61 -42.32
C ALA A 149 17.58 16.49 -43.86
N PHE A 150 16.80 15.68 -44.56
CA PHE A 150 16.88 15.57 -46.04
C PHE A 150 16.48 16.87 -46.76
N SER A 151 15.64 17.71 -46.15
CA SER A 151 15.29 19.04 -46.71
C SER A 151 16.34 20.10 -46.45
N GLY A 152 17.49 19.75 -45.86
CA GLY A 152 18.59 20.68 -45.57
C GLY A 152 18.37 21.51 -44.29
N THR A 153 17.35 21.22 -43.51
CA THR A 153 17.08 21.89 -42.25
C THR A 153 17.68 21.10 -41.09
N THR A 154 18.56 21.72 -40.30
CA THR A 154 19.10 21.10 -39.08
C THR A 154 18.34 21.66 -37.90
N LEU A 155 17.69 20.78 -37.13
CA LEU A 155 17.04 21.13 -35.88
C LEU A 155 18.08 21.19 -34.76
N THR A 156 17.93 22.14 -33.85
CA THR A 156 18.66 22.12 -32.58
C THR A 156 18.16 21.01 -31.68
N GLU A 157 18.89 20.68 -30.65
CA GLU A 157 18.47 19.70 -29.66
C GLU A 157 17.16 20.13 -28.98
N GLU A 158 17.06 21.43 -28.64
CA GLU A 158 15.85 21.97 -28.01
C GLU A 158 14.62 21.88 -28.93
N GLU A 159 14.76 22.26 -30.21
CA GLU A 159 13.68 22.12 -31.21
C GLU A 159 13.27 20.65 -31.41
N THR A 160 14.23 19.74 -31.34
CA THR A 160 14.01 18.30 -31.45
C THR A 160 13.20 17.79 -30.27
N GLN A 161 13.56 18.17 -29.05
CA GLN A 161 12.83 17.80 -27.83
C GLN A 161 11.43 18.41 -27.79
N GLN A 162 11.27 19.68 -28.14
CA GLN A 162 9.96 20.33 -28.22
C GLN A 162 9.04 19.66 -29.22
N LYS A 163 9.58 19.25 -30.37
CA LYS A 163 8.81 18.54 -31.40
C LYS A 163 8.34 17.16 -30.91
N LEU A 164 9.20 16.41 -30.22
CA LEU A 164 8.84 15.14 -29.61
C LEU A 164 7.75 15.34 -28.52
N ALA A 165 7.94 16.27 -27.64
CA ALA A 165 6.98 16.57 -26.58
C ALA A 165 5.60 16.93 -27.14
N SER A 166 5.55 17.80 -28.15
CA SER A 166 4.29 18.19 -28.81
C SER A 166 3.58 17.02 -29.48
N LEU A 167 4.35 16.13 -30.13
CA LEU A 167 3.79 14.96 -30.78
C LEU A 167 3.26 13.94 -29.77
N LEU A 168 3.98 13.72 -28.67
CA LEU A 168 3.54 12.87 -27.57
C LEU A 168 2.29 13.44 -26.87
N GLU A 169 2.22 14.75 -26.67
CA GLU A 169 1.04 15.39 -26.12
C GLU A 169 -0.20 15.23 -27.02
N GLU A 170 -0.05 15.45 -28.31
CA GLU A 170 -1.11 15.24 -29.29
C GLU A 170 -1.63 13.79 -29.25
N LYS A 171 -0.71 12.83 -29.32
CA LYS A 171 -1.06 11.40 -29.32
C LYS A 171 -1.62 10.93 -27.99
N SER A 172 -1.18 11.47 -26.86
CA SER A 172 -1.75 11.13 -25.55
C SER A 172 -3.24 11.49 -25.45
N GLY A 173 -3.66 12.56 -26.14
CA GLY A 173 -5.08 12.95 -26.23
C GLY A 173 -5.93 12.01 -27.09
N SER A 174 -5.31 11.26 -28.01
CA SER A 174 -6.00 10.31 -28.91
C SER A 174 -5.99 8.87 -28.41
N VAL A 175 -5.41 8.59 -27.22
CA VAL A 175 -5.40 7.26 -26.62
C VAL A 175 -6.83 6.82 -26.31
N GLU A 176 -7.29 5.77 -26.96
CA GLU A 176 -8.59 5.17 -26.67
C GLU A 176 -8.66 4.63 -25.24
N ASP A 177 -9.81 4.75 -24.59
CA ASP A 177 -10.07 4.21 -23.26
C ASP A 177 -10.21 2.67 -23.29
N LYS A 178 -9.21 1.99 -23.84
CA LYS A 178 -9.15 0.54 -23.87
C LYS A 178 -8.38 0.02 -22.67
N PHE A 179 -9.13 -0.38 -21.65
CA PHE A 179 -8.53 -0.88 -20.42
C PHE A 179 -8.09 -2.35 -20.54
N THR A 180 -6.91 -2.60 -20.00
CA THR A 180 -6.37 -3.92 -19.73
C THR A 180 -6.30 -4.12 -18.22
N SER A 181 -6.55 -5.34 -17.75
CA SER A 181 -6.52 -5.67 -16.32
C SER A 181 -5.41 -6.65 -16.02
N ILE A 182 -4.74 -6.46 -14.89
CA ILE A 182 -3.70 -7.36 -14.40
C ILE A 182 -3.77 -7.46 -12.88
N ASP A 183 -3.47 -8.66 -12.34
CA ASP A 183 -3.26 -8.87 -10.92
C ASP A 183 -1.75 -8.91 -10.65
N ILE A 184 -1.28 -8.01 -9.78
CA ILE A 184 0.11 -7.94 -9.37
C ILE A 184 0.19 -8.18 -7.87
N THR A 185 1.13 -9.03 -7.44
CA THR A 185 1.43 -9.24 -6.02
C THR A 185 2.73 -8.55 -5.67
N TYR A 186 2.64 -7.54 -4.82
CA TYR A 186 3.78 -6.79 -4.31
C TYR A 186 4.32 -7.47 -3.05
N PRO A 187 5.58 -7.94 -3.05
CA PRO A 187 6.26 -8.34 -1.83
C PRO A 187 6.73 -7.10 -1.06
N LEU A 188 6.54 -7.08 0.26
CA LEU A 188 6.94 -5.98 1.12
C LEU A 188 7.74 -6.49 2.31
N ILE A 189 8.65 -5.67 2.77
CA ILE A 189 9.49 -5.92 3.96
C ILE A 189 9.34 -4.69 4.84
N GLU A 190 9.17 -4.91 6.15
CA GLU A 190 9.21 -3.81 7.11
C GLU A 190 10.66 -3.32 7.20
N ALA A 191 10.90 -2.08 6.79
CA ALA A 191 12.17 -1.41 6.99
C ALA A 191 12.19 -0.79 8.39
N ASP A 192 13.36 -0.82 9.05
CA ASP A 192 13.60 -0.20 10.34
C ASP A 192 13.43 1.33 10.21
N GLY A 193 12.36 1.86 10.80
CA GLY A 193 12.09 3.30 10.90
C GLY A 193 10.64 3.65 10.64
#